data_f2bc951441079a8b3f398880ab1c86d3
#
_entry.id   f2bc951441079a8b3f398880ab1c86d3
#
_cell.length_a   1.000
_cell.length_b   1.000
_cell.length_c   1.000
_cell.angle_alpha   90.00
_cell.angle_beta   90.00
_cell.angle_gamma   90.00
#
_symmetry.space_group_name_H-M   'P 1'
#
loop_
_entity.id
_entity.type
_entity.pdbx_description
1 polymer ?
#
loop_
_entity_poly.entity_id
_entity_poly.type
_entity_poly.pdbx_seq_one_letter_code
_entity_poly.pdbx_strand_id
1 'polypeptide(L)'
;MNRLVAAIMLLFGAAEVAHASEHVCVTSAGPDRYKVSVERAYLKTQYCHERADHAAAIIDGRRIIFVDSGDVCNIEEVVRGH
;
A
#
# COMPACT_ATOMS: atom_id res chain seq x y z
N MET A 1 -38.06 12.18 -1.51
CA MET A 1 -37.71 11.29 -1.59
C MET A 1 -36.49 10.94 -2.16
N ASN A 2 -36.24 11.39 -3.20
CA ASN A 2 -35.05 11.04 -3.78
C ASN A 2 -33.86 11.49 -3.12
N ARG A 3 -33.90 12.50 -2.40
CA ARG A 3 -32.81 12.98 -1.76
C ARG A 3 -32.22 12.00 -0.86
N LEU A 4 -32.92 11.15 -0.38
CA LEU A 4 -32.41 10.18 0.50
C LEU A 4 -31.39 9.33 -0.17
N VAL A 5 -31.67 9.01 -1.37
CA VAL A 5 -30.79 8.15 -2.10
C VAL A 5 -29.46 8.80 -2.30
N ALA A 6 -29.47 10.06 -2.59
CA ALA A 6 -28.22 10.73 -2.82
C ALA A 6 -27.37 10.70 -1.58
N ALA A 7 -27.96 10.87 -0.48
CA ALA A 7 -27.20 10.87 0.75
C ALA A 7 -26.52 9.57 0.95
N ILE A 8 -27.18 8.51 0.66
CA ILE A 8 -26.60 7.23 0.85
C ILE A 8 -25.39 7.03 0.00
N MET A 9 -25.45 7.46 -1.20
CA MET A 9 -24.32 7.30 -2.04
C MET A 9 -23.12 7.99 -1.51
N LEU A 10 -23.27 9.14 -1.01
CA LEU A 10 -22.16 9.84 -0.53
C LEU A 10 -21.42 9.09 0.54
N LEU A 11 -22.14 8.48 1.41
CA LEU A 11 -21.53 7.80 2.47
C LEU A 11 -20.64 6.70 2.03
N PHE A 12 -21.13 5.81 1.25
CA PHE A 12 -20.32 4.70 0.98
C PHE A 12 -19.24 5.01 -0.01
N GLY A 13 -19.40 6.04 -0.77
CA GLY A 13 -18.36 6.40 -1.69
C GLY A 13 -17.14 6.83 -0.94
N ALA A 14 -17.31 7.58 0.09
CA ALA A 14 -16.18 8.03 0.85
C ALA A 14 -15.45 6.86 1.48
N ALA A 15 -16.17 5.93 1.97
CA ALA A 15 -15.55 4.81 2.61
C ALA A 15 -14.68 4.06 1.65
N GLU A 16 -15.12 3.88 0.46
CA GLU A 16 -14.34 3.15 -0.44
C GLU A 16 -13.09 3.80 -0.85
N VAL A 17 -13.12 5.07 -1.01
CA VAL A 17 -11.93 5.76 -1.40
C VAL A 17 -10.83 5.56 -0.39
N ALA A 18 -11.18 5.49 0.86
CA ALA A 18 -10.19 5.37 1.90
C ALA A 18 -9.43 4.07 1.83
N HIS A 19 -9.96 3.08 1.16
CA HIS A 19 -9.30 1.80 1.10
C HIS A 19 -8.76 1.46 -0.26
N ALA A 20 -8.60 2.44 -1.10
CA ALA A 20 -8.10 2.17 -2.43
C ALA A 20 -6.68 1.65 -2.37
N SER A 21 -6.37 0.70 -3.21
CA SER A 21 -5.03 0.18 -3.31
C SER A 21 -4.13 1.15 -4.04
N GLU A 22 -2.87 1.12 -3.73
CA GLU A 22 -1.93 2.04 -4.33
C GLU A 22 -0.84 1.26 -5.05
N HIS A 23 -0.61 1.58 -6.32
CA HIS A 23 0.44 0.93 -7.10
C HIS A 23 1.73 1.71 -6.93
N VAL A 24 2.78 1.03 -6.54
CA VAL A 24 4.07 1.67 -6.29
C VAL A 24 5.20 0.80 -6.81
N CYS A 25 6.39 1.36 -6.85
CA CYS A 25 7.59 0.58 -7.10
C CYS A 25 8.43 0.65 -5.85
N VAL A 26 8.99 -0.47 -5.45
CA VAL A 26 9.78 -0.52 -4.23
C VAL A 26 11.12 -1.17 -4.46
N THR A 27 12.08 -0.83 -3.64
CA THR A 27 13.41 -1.41 -3.69
C THR A 27 13.80 -1.83 -2.27
N SER A 28 14.39 -3.01 -2.16
CA SER A 28 14.82 -3.50 -0.87
C SER A 28 15.85 -2.56 -0.25
N ALA A 29 15.68 -2.25 1.00
CA ALA A 29 16.55 -1.34 1.71
C ALA A 29 17.10 -1.97 2.99
N GLY A 30 17.17 -3.28 3.02
CA GLY A 30 17.66 -4.01 4.18
C GLY A 30 16.64 -5.05 4.60
N PRO A 31 16.92 -5.82 5.63
CA PRO A 31 15.98 -6.83 6.09
C PRO A 31 14.66 -6.20 6.49
N ASP A 32 13.59 -6.71 5.94
CA ASP A 32 12.23 -6.23 6.27
C ASP A 32 12.05 -4.74 6.03
N ARG A 33 12.76 -4.17 5.06
CA ARG A 33 12.64 -2.77 4.75
C ARG A 33 12.61 -2.55 3.26
N TYR A 34 11.70 -1.68 2.81
CA TYR A 34 11.54 -1.37 1.41
C TYR A 34 11.37 0.13 1.22
N LYS A 35 12.02 0.67 0.23
CA LYS A 35 11.91 2.09 -0.08
C LYS A 35 10.94 2.27 -1.22
N VAL A 36 9.99 3.17 -1.07
CA VAL A 36 9.03 3.49 -2.12
C VAL A 36 9.67 4.52 -3.03
N SER A 37 9.73 4.22 -4.32
CA SER A 37 10.52 5.02 -5.23
C SER A 37 10.05 6.45 -5.41
N VAL A 38 8.78 6.67 -5.49
CA VAL A 38 8.27 8.01 -5.76
C VAL A 38 8.15 8.85 -4.51
N GLU A 39 7.75 8.25 -3.42
CA GLU A 39 7.60 8.97 -2.18
C GLU A 39 8.81 8.73 -1.34
N ARG A 40 9.20 9.66 -0.53
CA ARG A 40 10.31 9.43 0.37
C ARG A 40 9.81 8.68 1.58
N ALA A 41 9.47 7.44 1.37
CA ALA A 41 8.89 6.62 2.41
C ALA A 41 9.58 5.28 2.44
N TYR A 42 9.72 4.72 3.63
CA TYR A 42 10.24 3.40 3.81
C TYR A 42 9.16 2.57 4.48
N LEU A 43 9.02 1.35 4.01
CA LEU A 43 8.07 0.43 4.61
C LEU A 43 8.83 -0.56 5.46
N LYS A 44 8.42 -0.73 6.70
CA LYS A 44 8.99 -1.75 7.55
C LYS A 44 8.00 -2.90 7.58
N THR A 45 8.46 -4.07 7.16
CA THR A 45 7.56 -5.22 7.04
C THR A 45 7.92 -6.26 8.09
N GLN A 46 7.10 -7.31 8.18
CA GLN A 46 7.33 -8.39 9.11
C GLN A 46 7.65 -9.67 8.36
N TYR A 47 8.81 -10.23 8.63
CA TYR A 47 9.20 -11.50 8.04
C TYR A 47 9.06 -11.52 6.52
N CYS A 48 9.44 -10.45 5.88
CA CYS A 48 9.32 -10.34 4.43
C CYS A 48 10.69 -10.56 3.83
N HIS A 49 10.81 -11.61 3.03
CA HIS A 49 12.10 -11.95 2.44
C HIS A 49 12.15 -11.71 0.95
N GLU A 50 11.18 -10.99 0.44
CA GLU A 50 11.14 -10.72 -0.98
C GLU A 50 12.23 -9.73 -1.37
N ARG A 51 12.98 -10.06 -2.42
CA ARG A 51 13.96 -9.14 -2.92
C ARG A 51 13.36 -8.26 -3.97
N ALA A 52 13.49 -6.97 -3.85
CA ALA A 52 12.89 -6.04 -4.78
C ALA A 52 13.93 -5.05 -5.30
N ASP A 53 13.85 -4.75 -6.60
CA ASP A 53 14.70 -3.77 -7.21
C ASP A 53 13.83 -3.03 -8.21
N HIS A 54 13.26 -1.91 -7.79
CA HIS A 54 12.29 -1.15 -8.57
C HIS A 54 11.15 -2.08 -8.98
N ALA A 55 10.72 -2.90 -8.08
CA ALA A 55 9.70 -3.90 -8.37
C ALA A 55 8.31 -3.32 -8.17
N ALA A 56 7.39 -3.71 -9.05
CA ALA A 56 6.02 -3.26 -8.94
C ALA A 56 5.35 -3.93 -7.76
N ALA A 57 4.63 -3.16 -6.99
CA ALA A 57 3.93 -3.68 -5.82
C ALA A 57 2.63 -2.91 -5.62
N ILE A 58 1.74 -3.50 -4.87
CA ILE A 58 0.46 -2.87 -4.55
C ILE A 58 0.37 -2.79 -3.03
N ILE A 59 0.12 -1.60 -2.52
CA ILE A 59 -0.08 -1.43 -1.10
C ILE A 59 -1.58 -1.38 -0.85
N ASP A 60 -2.06 -2.31 -0.05
CA ASP A 60 -3.49 -2.41 0.24
C ASP A 60 -3.64 -2.49 1.74
N GLY A 61 -3.98 -1.37 2.37
CA GLY A 61 -4.10 -1.32 3.82
C GLY A 61 -2.74 -1.49 4.46
N ARG A 62 -2.57 -2.54 5.22
CA ARG A 62 -1.31 -2.81 5.87
C ARG A 62 -0.57 -3.98 5.22
N ARG A 63 -0.81 -4.21 3.96
CA ARG A 63 -0.15 -5.29 3.24
C ARG A 63 0.50 -4.75 1.99
N ILE A 64 1.60 -5.37 1.60
CA ILE A 64 2.23 -5.07 0.33
C ILE A 64 2.23 -6.36 -0.46
N ILE A 65 1.80 -6.28 -1.71
CA ILE A 65 1.70 -7.42 -2.59
C ILE A 65 2.67 -7.20 -3.73
N PHE A 66 3.65 -8.10 -3.88
CA PHE A 66 4.63 -7.97 -4.94
C PHE A 66 4.05 -8.57 -6.20
N VAL A 67 3.91 -7.75 -7.22
CA VAL A 67 3.18 -8.15 -8.42
C VAL A 67 3.81 -9.36 -9.12
N ASP A 68 5.11 -9.35 -9.27
CA ASP A 68 5.77 -10.43 -10.01
C ASP A 68 5.72 -11.78 -9.32
N SER A 69 5.94 -11.81 -8.03
CA SER A 69 5.96 -13.08 -7.32
C SER A 69 4.62 -13.44 -6.71
N GLY A 70 3.78 -12.43 -6.49
CA GLY A 70 2.52 -12.68 -5.79
C GLY A 70 2.66 -12.76 -4.29
N ASP A 71 3.86 -12.55 -3.76
CA ASP A 71 4.07 -12.62 -2.32
C ASP A 71 3.39 -11.46 -1.63
N VAL A 72 2.89 -11.72 -0.44
CA VAL A 72 2.21 -10.72 0.36
C VAL A 72 2.91 -10.61 1.70
N CYS A 73 3.27 -9.40 2.09
CA CYS A 73 3.90 -9.16 3.38
C CYS A 73 3.08 -8.15 4.16
N ASN A 74 3.14 -8.25 5.48
CA ASN A 74 2.45 -7.27 6.31
C ASN A 74 3.36 -6.09 6.55
N ILE A 75 2.79 -4.90 6.49
CA ILE A 75 3.52 -3.67 6.75
C ILE A 75 3.36 -3.34 8.21
N GLU A 76 4.48 -3.29 8.92
CA GLU A 76 4.45 -2.97 10.33
C GLU A 76 4.42 -1.47 10.54
N GLU A 77 5.15 -0.74 9.75
CA GLU A 77 5.27 0.69 9.94
C GLU A 77 5.64 1.37 8.64
N VAL A 78 5.13 2.59 8.44
CA VAL A 78 5.52 3.40 7.29
C VAL A 78 6.29 4.59 7.84
N VAL A 79 7.54 4.72 7.44
CA VAL A 79 8.38 5.81 7.90
C VAL A 79 8.57 6.76 6.74
N ARG A 80 8.14 8.01 6.92
CA ARG A 80 8.27 8.97 5.85
C ARG A 80 9.53 9.78 6.06
N GLY A 81 10.34 9.86 5.01
CA GLY A 81 11.59 10.59 5.08
C GLY A 81 11.37 12.04 4.73
N HIS A 82 12.41 12.82 4.89
CA HIS A 82 12.35 14.23 4.59
C HIS A 82 13.11 14.59 3.34
#